data_96fff170c6976fb8e9ed28041f495c56
#
_entry.id   96fff170c6976fb8e9ed28041f495c56
#
_cell.length_a   1.000
_cell.length_b   1.000
_cell.length_c   1.000
_cell.angle_alpha   90.00
_cell.angle_beta   90.00
_cell.angle_gamma   90.00
#
_symmetry.space_group_name_H-M   'P 1'
#
loop_
_entity.id
_entity.type
_entity.pdbx_description
1 polymer ?
#
loop_
_entity_poly.entity_id
_entity_poly.type
_entity_poly.pdbx_seq_one_letter_code
_entity_poly.pdbx_strand_id
1 'polypeptide(L)'
;NGKFDFPKFKRFFELPGEMYSKERASNIKSKLLEMKPKNIISLEEEQLRNESSHVRCVALCIETKPDWGLLKEGNEMLRQGCTRVELGIQSVYNDVLKEVHRGHDSAISIKSIQVLRDLGFKINCHYMPWLPLTDEERDVKGMRELFFNPDYKPDMIKFYPCMVAEGTPLYHKFKKGEFQPITTDEAAKRIAEIIPDIPEYCRIQRVQRDVPTKYWEAGVDRTNLRQYMDQTYGVKSR
;
A
#
# COMPACT_ATOMS: atom_id res chain seq x y z
N ASN A 1 20.60 10.77 26.61
CA ASN A 1 19.95 10.05 27.71
C ASN A 1 18.85 9.05 27.28
N GLY A 2 18.56 8.89 25.98
CA GLY A 2 17.61 7.91 25.45
C GLY A 2 16.15 8.09 25.87
N LYS A 3 15.82 9.11 26.66
CA LYS A 3 14.43 9.38 27.06
C LYS A 3 13.77 10.32 26.04
N PHE A 4 12.56 9.96 25.63
CA PHE A 4 11.76 10.77 24.73
C PHE A 4 11.31 12.07 25.42
N ASP A 5 11.64 13.24 24.84
CA ASP A 5 11.26 14.56 25.34
C ASP A 5 9.87 14.96 24.79
N PHE A 6 8.84 14.51 25.47
CA PHE A 6 7.46 14.76 25.08
C PHE A 6 7.09 16.25 25.05
N PRO A 7 7.52 17.12 25.99
CA PRO A 7 7.32 18.57 25.90
C PRO A 7 7.95 19.19 24.63
N LYS A 8 9.18 18.80 24.28
CA LYS A 8 9.86 19.26 23.07
C LYS A 8 9.11 18.82 21.81
N PHE A 9 8.68 17.56 21.77
CA PHE A 9 7.87 17.00 20.70
C PHE A 9 6.58 17.79 20.50
N LYS A 10 5.81 18.05 21.58
CA LYS A 10 4.58 18.85 21.51
C LYS A 10 4.83 20.25 20.97
N ARG A 11 5.86 20.95 21.46
CA ARG A 11 6.20 22.31 20.95
C ARG A 11 6.60 22.29 19.48
N PHE A 12 7.39 21.29 19.07
CA PHE A 12 7.84 21.18 17.68
C PHE A 12 6.66 20.98 16.73
N PHE A 13 5.75 20.05 17.05
CA PHE A 13 4.59 19.72 16.24
C PHE A 13 3.35 20.56 16.56
N GLU A 14 3.48 21.59 17.42
CA GLU A 14 2.37 22.50 17.79
C GLU A 14 1.13 21.73 18.27
N LEU A 15 1.34 20.85 19.24
CA LEU A 15 0.28 20.00 19.83
C LEU A 15 -0.20 20.53 21.19
N PRO A 16 -1.53 20.46 21.49
CA PRO A 16 -2.60 20.06 20.59
C PRO A 16 -2.86 21.10 19.50
N GLY A 17 -3.18 20.67 18.30
CA GLY A 17 -3.43 21.55 17.18
C GLY A 17 -4.39 20.93 16.19
N GLU A 18 -5.06 21.74 15.40
CA GLU A 18 -5.98 21.29 14.37
C GLU A 18 -5.23 20.51 13.28
N MET A 19 -5.73 19.31 12.96
CA MET A 19 -5.01 18.36 12.10
C MET A 19 -4.79 18.89 10.67
N TYR A 20 -5.71 19.72 10.17
CA TYR A 20 -5.69 20.25 8.79
C TYR A 20 -5.37 21.73 8.71
N SER A 21 -4.88 22.36 9.77
CA SER A 21 -4.42 23.75 9.73
C SER A 21 -3.26 23.89 8.74
N LYS A 22 -3.48 24.67 7.68
CA LYS A 22 -2.45 25.00 6.69
C LYS A 22 -1.29 25.78 7.30
N GLU A 23 -1.59 26.67 8.26
CA GLU A 23 -0.60 27.46 8.98
C GLU A 23 0.32 26.56 9.81
N ARG A 24 -0.26 25.67 10.62
CA ARG A 24 0.50 24.68 11.42
C ARG A 24 1.37 23.79 10.53
N ALA A 25 0.82 23.29 9.41
CA ALA A 25 1.58 22.49 8.46
C ALA A 25 2.77 23.26 7.86
N SER A 26 2.57 24.53 7.52
CA SER A 26 3.62 25.43 7.03
C SER A 26 4.72 25.65 8.07
N ASN A 27 4.34 25.94 9.32
CA ASN A 27 5.27 26.16 10.42
C ASN A 27 6.11 24.91 10.71
N ILE A 28 5.47 23.73 10.75
CA ILE A 28 6.19 22.45 10.94
C ILE A 28 7.15 22.21 9.78
N LYS A 29 6.70 22.44 8.53
CA LYS A 29 7.54 22.30 7.34
C LYS A 29 8.78 23.21 7.41
N SER A 30 8.62 24.48 7.82
CA SER A 30 9.74 25.41 7.97
C SER A 30 10.74 24.93 9.01
N LYS A 31 10.28 24.50 10.19
CA LYS A 31 11.13 23.91 11.24
C LYS A 31 11.89 22.66 10.75
N LEU A 32 11.24 21.80 9.98
CA LEU A 32 11.89 20.61 9.41
C LEU A 32 12.96 20.99 8.37
N LEU A 33 12.69 21.98 7.52
CA LEU A 33 13.64 22.46 6.53
C LEU A 33 14.88 23.13 7.18
N GLU A 34 14.70 23.84 8.29
CA GLU A 34 15.79 24.43 9.08
C GLU A 34 16.70 23.36 9.71
N MET A 35 16.11 22.21 10.08
CA MET A 35 16.85 21.07 10.63
C MET A 35 17.60 20.25 9.55
N LYS A 36 17.28 20.46 8.29
CA LYS A 36 17.91 19.74 7.20
C LYS A 36 19.39 20.08 7.12
N PRO A 37 20.30 19.08 7.06
CA PRO A 37 21.72 19.33 6.93
C PRO A 37 22.02 20.21 5.70
N LYS A 38 22.87 21.23 5.86
CA LYS A 38 23.31 22.09 4.77
C LYS A 38 24.36 21.39 3.88
N ASN A 39 25.07 20.43 4.43
CA ASN A 39 26.05 19.63 3.69
C ASN A 39 25.35 18.44 3.02
N ILE A 40 25.60 18.27 1.74
CA ILE A 40 25.18 17.07 1.01
C ILE A 40 26.18 15.98 1.36
N ILE A 41 25.70 14.98 2.10
CA ILE A 41 26.45 13.76 2.40
C ILE A 41 26.05 12.73 1.34
N SER A 42 26.99 11.95 0.85
CA SER A 42 26.69 10.89 -0.12
C SER A 42 25.86 9.78 0.52
N LEU A 43 25.10 9.04 -0.30
CA LEU A 43 24.32 7.91 0.18
C LEU A 43 25.23 6.84 0.81
N GLU A 44 26.37 6.61 0.21
CA GLU A 44 27.37 5.63 0.63
C GLU A 44 27.95 5.98 2.01
N GLU A 45 28.23 7.26 2.25
CA GLU A 45 28.67 7.74 3.57
C GLU A 45 27.58 7.57 4.63
N GLU A 46 26.32 7.85 4.29
CA GLU A 46 25.20 7.64 5.22
C GLU A 46 24.94 6.16 5.49
N GLN A 47 25.10 5.30 4.51
CA GLN A 47 25.00 3.84 4.69
C GLN A 47 26.09 3.34 5.63
N LEU A 48 27.33 3.77 5.43
CA LEU A 48 28.45 3.41 6.33
C LEU A 48 28.21 3.94 7.75
N ARG A 49 27.75 5.19 7.89
CA ARG A 49 27.39 5.75 9.20
C ARG A 49 26.27 4.96 9.86
N ASN A 50 25.28 4.49 9.09
CA ASN A 50 24.17 3.69 9.60
C ASN A 50 24.64 2.37 10.22
N GLU A 51 25.69 1.74 9.69
CA GLU A 51 26.20 0.44 10.19
C GLU A 51 26.65 0.52 11.67
N SER A 52 27.20 1.65 12.08
CA SER A 52 27.69 1.89 13.45
C SER A 52 26.74 2.74 14.31
N SER A 53 25.58 3.16 13.77
CA SER A 53 24.64 4.00 14.50
C SER A 53 23.96 3.24 15.64
N HIS A 54 23.71 3.92 16.76
CA HIS A 54 22.99 3.36 17.90
C HIS A 54 21.57 2.91 17.55
N VAL A 55 20.90 3.67 16.70
CA VAL A 55 19.59 3.31 16.10
C VAL A 55 19.80 3.22 14.60
N ARG A 56 19.69 2.01 14.06
CA ARG A 56 19.96 1.72 12.65
C ARG A 56 18.68 1.56 11.84
N CYS A 57 18.71 2.05 10.62
CA CYS A 57 17.77 1.61 9.57
C CYS A 57 18.22 0.21 9.11
N VAL A 58 17.53 -0.82 9.59
CA VAL A 58 17.89 -2.23 9.33
C VAL A 58 17.20 -2.81 8.09
N ALA A 59 16.15 -2.15 7.59
CA ALA A 59 15.42 -2.56 6.40
C ALA A 59 14.75 -1.34 5.76
N LEU A 60 14.79 -1.28 4.43
CA LEU A 60 14.09 -0.28 3.64
C LEU A 60 13.09 -0.97 2.74
N CYS A 61 11.86 -0.47 2.74
CA CYS A 61 10.79 -0.90 1.85
C CYS A 61 10.34 0.28 0.99
N ILE A 62 10.28 0.08 -0.31
CA ILE A 62 9.80 1.09 -1.26
C ILE A 62 8.47 0.62 -1.84
N GLU A 63 7.46 1.49 -1.80
CA GLU A 63 6.17 1.28 -2.45
C GLU A 63 6.12 2.06 -3.76
N THR A 64 5.76 1.39 -4.85
CA THR A 64 5.72 1.99 -6.18
C THR A 64 4.65 1.37 -7.09
N LYS A 65 4.55 1.89 -8.31
CA LYS A 65 3.77 1.30 -9.39
C LYS A 65 4.63 0.33 -10.21
N PRO A 66 4.03 -0.68 -10.89
CA PRO A 66 4.76 -1.62 -11.72
C PRO A 66 5.65 -0.99 -12.80
N ASP A 67 5.19 0.07 -13.45
CA ASP A 67 5.94 0.82 -14.47
C ASP A 67 7.15 1.61 -13.91
N TRP A 68 7.27 1.70 -12.57
CA TRP A 68 8.40 2.24 -11.82
C TRP A 68 9.15 1.17 -11.01
N GLY A 69 8.93 -0.09 -11.33
CA GLY A 69 9.59 -1.25 -10.73
C GLY A 69 10.33 -2.09 -11.77
N LEU A 70 10.94 -1.45 -12.78
CA LEU A 70 11.72 -2.11 -13.81
C LEU A 70 13.22 -2.09 -13.48
N LEU A 71 14.07 -2.58 -14.39
CA LEU A 71 15.49 -2.81 -14.12
C LEU A 71 16.25 -1.55 -13.65
N LYS A 72 15.96 -0.40 -14.27
CA LYS A 72 16.59 0.87 -13.90
C LYS A 72 16.24 1.29 -12.47
N GLU A 73 14.97 1.31 -12.17
CA GLU A 73 14.44 1.67 -10.85
C GLU A 73 14.82 0.63 -9.80
N GLY A 74 14.79 -0.66 -10.15
CA GLY A 74 15.23 -1.75 -9.29
C GLY A 74 16.69 -1.63 -8.88
N ASN A 75 17.60 -1.30 -9.81
CA ASN A 75 19.00 -1.04 -9.50
C ASN A 75 19.17 0.16 -8.57
N GLU A 76 18.40 1.23 -8.77
CA GLU A 76 18.44 2.39 -7.86
C GLU A 76 17.92 2.02 -6.46
N MET A 77 16.87 1.22 -6.38
CA MET A 77 16.37 0.70 -5.10
C MET A 77 17.41 -0.16 -4.38
N LEU A 78 18.17 -1.01 -5.11
CA LEU A 78 19.30 -1.76 -4.54
C LEU A 78 20.37 -0.83 -4.00
N ARG A 79 20.77 0.19 -4.77
CA ARG A 79 21.74 1.19 -4.36
C ARG A 79 21.33 1.89 -3.05
N GLN A 80 20.01 2.13 -2.87
CA GLN A 80 19.45 2.71 -1.65
C GLN A 80 19.37 1.72 -0.47
N GLY A 81 19.72 0.45 -0.66
CA GLY A 81 19.65 -0.57 0.37
C GLY A 81 18.24 -1.13 0.59
N CYS A 82 17.34 -0.97 -0.38
CA CYS A 82 16.01 -1.55 -0.34
C CYS A 82 16.08 -3.08 -0.41
N THR A 83 15.27 -3.74 0.41
CA THR A 83 15.18 -5.22 0.47
C THR A 83 13.79 -5.74 0.12
N ARG A 84 12.79 -4.87 0.14
CA ARG A 84 11.40 -5.21 -0.18
C ARG A 84 10.77 -4.13 -1.03
N VAL A 85 10.09 -4.53 -2.10
CA VAL A 85 9.31 -3.63 -2.94
C VAL A 85 7.84 -3.97 -2.82
N GLU A 86 7.01 -2.95 -2.65
CA GLU A 86 5.55 -3.08 -2.66
C GLU A 86 5.02 -2.54 -3.97
N LEU A 87 4.34 -3.39 -4.72
CA LEU A 87 3.82 -3.06 -6.05
C LEU A 87 2.31 -2.85 -6.03
N GLY A 88 1.89 -1.65 -6.37
CA GLY A 88 0.48 -1.32 -6.56
C GLY A 88 -0.06 -1.86 -7.88
N ILE A 89 -0.18 -3.17 -8.03
CA ILE A 89 -0.75 -3.81 -9.24
C ILE A 89 -2.25 -3.56 -9.38
N GLN A 90 -2.98 -3.52 -8.27
CA GLN A 90 -4.39 -3.22 -8.07
C GLN A 90 -5.37 -4.22 -8.71
N SER A 91 -5.13 -4.70 -9.91
CA SER A 91 -5.93 -5.69 -10.62
C SER A 91 -5.06 -6.48 -11.61
N VAL A 92 -5.52 -7.64 -12.01
CA VAL A 92 -4.93 -8.47 -13.09
C VAL A 92 -5.61 -8.24 -14.44
N TYR A 93 -6.68 -7.44 -14.47
CA TYR A 93 -7.51 -7.21 -15.66
C TYR A 93 -7.18 -5.88 -16.33
N ASN A 94 -6.80 -5.93 -17.61
CA ASN A 94 -6.36 -4.74 -18.35
C ASN A 94 -7.49 -3.71 -18.60
N ASP A 95 -8.72 -4.16 -18.80
CA ASP A 95 -9.87 -3.28 -18.93
C ASP A 95 -10.17 -2.53 -17.63
N VAL A 96 -10.03 -3.20 -16.46
CA VAL A 96 -10.16 -2.58 -15.15
C VAL A 96 -9.05 -1.55 -14.92
N LEU A 97 -7.79 -1.93 -15.19
CA LEU A 97 -6.65 -1.02 -15.04
C LEU A 97 -6.77 0.23 -15.92
N LYS A 98 -7.28 0.06 -17.15
CA LYS A 98 -7.57 1.15 -18.08
C LYS A 98 -8.68 2.05 -17.57
N GLU A 99 -9.78 1.45 -17.08
CA GLU A 99 -10.93 2.18 -16.55
C GLU A 99 -10.58 3.08 -15.37
N VAL A 100 -9.70 2.60 -14.48
CA VAL A 100 -9.23 3.36 -13.31
C VAL A 100 -7.97 4.18 -13.60
N HIS A 101 -7.57 4.33 -14.84
CA HIS A 101 -6.45 5.16 -15.30
C HIS A 101 -5.12 4.82 -14.61
N ARG A 102 -4.81 3.52 -14.40
CA ARG A 102 -3.59 3.12 -13.68
C ARG A 102 -2.29 3.47 -14.40
N GLY A 103 -2.32 3.59 -15.73
CA GLY A 103 -1.15 3.92 -16.55
C GLY A 103 -0.19 2.75 -16.79
N HIS A 104 -0.53 1.54 -16.34
CA HIS A 104 0.17 0.29 -16.65
C HIS A 104 -0.86 -0.83 -16.89
N ASP A 105 -0.42 -1.91 -17.48
CA ASP A 105 -1.21 -3.12 -17.74
C ASP A 105 -0.68 -4.33 -16.93
N SER A 106 -1.34 -5.48 -17.09
CA SER A 106 -0.93 -6.72 -16.42
C SER A 106 0.42 -7.23 -16.91
N ALA A 107 0.78 -7.02 -18.16
CA ALA A 107 2.07 -7.42 -18.72
C ALA A 107 3.23 -6.67 -18.04
N ILE A 108 3.06 -5.36 -17.81
CA ILE A 108 4.04 -4.55 -17.06
C ILE A 108 4.09 -5.00 -15.60
N SER A 109 2.97 -5.36 -14.98
CA SER A 109 2.94 -5.89 -13.61
C SER A 109 3.75 -7.19 -13.50
N ILE A 110 3.56 -8.13 -14.42
CA ILE A 110 4.30 -9.39 -14.50
C ILE A 110 5.79 -9.11 -14.73
N LYS A 111 6.12 -8.23 -15.69
CA LYS A 111 7.51 -7.87 -16.00
C LYS A 111 8.22 -7.25 -14.80
N SER A 112 7.54 -6.36 -14.08
CA SER A 112 8.07 -5.74 -12.86
C SER A 112 8.36 -6.78 -11.77
N ILE A 113 7.41 -7.69 -11.51
CA ILE A 113 7.57 -8.78 -10.55
C ILE A 113 8.78 -9.66 -10.93
N GLN A 114 8.90 -10.04 -12.19
CA GLN A 114 10.03 -10.84 -12.67
C GLN A 114 11.37 -10.14 -12.43
N VAL A 115 11.50 -8.88 -12.89
CA VAL A 115 12.74 -8.10 -12.74
C VAL A 115 13.12 -7.92 -11.28
N LEU A 116 12.17 -7.54 -10.43
CA LEU A 116 12.46 -7.31 -9.01
C LEU A 116 12.80 -8.61 -8.27
N ARG A 117 12.20 -9.73 -8.68
CA ARG A 117 12.54 -11.05 -8.15
C ARG A 117 13.96 -11.47 -8.55
N ASP A 118 14.35 -11.24 -9.81
CA ASP A 118 15.69 -11.53 -10.31
C ASP A 118 16.75 -10.68 -9.61
N LEU A 119 16.38 -9.44 -9.19
CA LEU A 119 17.22 -8.57 -8.37
C LEU A 119 17.26 -8.96 -6.87
N GLY A 120 16.52 -9.97 -6.44
CA GLY A 120 16.54 -10.51 -5.09
C GLY A 120 15.60 -9.82 -4.08
N PHE A 121 14.70 -8.95 -4.53
CA PHE A 121 13.73 -8.31 -3.63
C PHE A 121 12.66 -9.27 -3.13
N LYS A 122 12.20 -9.05 -1.92
CA LYS A 122 10.90 -9.51 -1.45
C LYS A 122 9.80 -8.64 -2.06
N ILE A 123 8.74 -9.27 -2.55
CA ILE A 123 7.67 -8.58 -3.28
C ILE A 123 6.37 -8.66 -2.50
N ASN A 124 5.78 -7.49 -2.27
CA ASN A 124 4.44 -7.35 -1.72
C ASN A 124 3.53 -6.74 -2.79
N CYS A 125 2.46 -7.43 -3.15
CA CYS A 125 1.49 -6.89 -4.09
C CYS A 125 0.32 -6.23 -3.36
N HIS A 126 -0.16 -5.11 -3.90
CA HIS A 126 -1.42 -4.49 -3.48
C HIS A 126 -2.49 -4.82 -4.51
N TYR A 127 -3.58 -5.41 -4.06
CA TYR A 127 -4.75 -5.71 -4.87
C TYR A 127 -5.98 -4.96 -4.34
N MET A 128 -6.79 -4.45 -5.24
CA MET A 128 -8.01 -3.70 -4.91
C MET A 128 -9.24 -4.45 -5.39
N PRO A 129 -9.90 -5.24 -4.52
CA PRO A 129 -11.20 -5.80 -4.85
C PRO A 129 -12.24 -4.72 -5.10
N TRP A 130 -13.20 -5.02 -5.98
CA TRP A 130 -14.32 -4.14 -6.33
C TRP A 130 -13.95 -2.84 -7.04
N LEU A 131 -12.96 -2.89 -7.90
CA LEU A 131 -12.76 -1.79 -8.86
C LEU A 131 -13.90 -1.78 -9.89
N PRO A 132 -14.20 -0.64 -10.54
CA PRO A 132 -15.14 -0.61 -11.66
C PRO A 132 -14.89 -1.72 -12.68
N LEU A 133 -15.97 -2.24 -13.30
CA LEU A 133 -15.97 -3.38 -14.21
C LEU A 133 -15.68 -4.75 -13.55
N THR A 134 -15.70 -4.86 -12.23
CA THR A 134 -15.62 -6.13 -11.52
C THR A 134 -16.94 -6.50 -10.85
N ASP A 135 -17.16 -7.79 -10.69
CA ASP A 135 -18.22 -8.42 -9.91
C ASP A 135 -17.60 -9.41 -8.91
N GLU A 136 -18.44 -10.16 -8.19
CA GLU A 136 -17.97 -11.13 -7.18
C GLU A 136 -17.11 -12.23 -7.81
N GLU A 137 -17.55 -12.84 -8.90
CA GLU A 137 -16.82 -13.91 -9.56
C GLU A 137 -15.47 -13.43 -10.11
N ARG A 138 -15.48 -12.28 -10.75
CA ARG A 138 -14.28 -11.68 -11.35
C ARG A 138 -13.28 -11.26 -10.31
N ASP A 139 -13.72 -10.70 -9.17
CA ASP A 139 -12.84 -10.34 -8.04
C ASP A 139 -12.15 -11.57 -7.46
N VAL A 140 -12.93 -12.61 -7.14
CA VAL A 140 -12.40 -13.86 -6.56
C VAL A 140 -11.41 -14.51 -7.52
N LYS A 141 -11.75 -14.60 -8.81
CA LYS A 141 -10.86 -15.13 -9.84
C LYS A 141 -9.58 -14.30 -9.96
N GLY A 142 -9.68 -12.98 -9.95
CA GLY A 142 -8.53 -12.09 -10.04
C GLY A 142 -7.61 -12.16 -8.83
N MET A 143 -8.15 -12.32 -7.62
CA MET A 143 -7.35 -12.54 -6.42
C MET A 143 -6.65 -13.91 -6.46
N ARG A 144 -7.33 -14.97 -6.91
CA ARG A 144 -6.74 -16.31 -7.09
C ARG A 144 -5.62 -16.33 -8.12
N GLU A 145 -5.75 -15.56 -9.20
CA GLU A 145 -4.74 -15.43 -10.25
C GLU A 145 -3.36 -15.05 -9.67
N LEU A 146 -3.31 -14.23 -8.62
CA LEU A 146 -2.06 -13.84 -7.96
C LEU A 146 -1.28 -15.02 -7.36
N PHE A 147 -1.96 -16.10 -7.00
CA PHE A 147 -1.37 -17.23 -6.30
C PHE A 147 -1.17 -18.47 -7.22
N PHE A 148 -2.07 -18.63 -8.18
CA PHE A 148 -2.02 -19.79 -9.10
C PHE A 148 -1.21 -19.53 -10.36
N ASN A 149 -1.23 -18.29 -10.88
CA ASN A 149 -0.40 -17.95 -12.03
C ASN A 149 1.07 -17.79 -11.58
N PRO A 150 2.01 -18.57 -12.17
CA PRO A 150 3.42 -18.54 -11.80
C PRO A 150 4.10 -17.18 -12.00
N ASP A 151 3.55 -16.33 -12.87
CA ASP A 151 4.12 -15.03 -13.19
C ASP A 151 3.90 -13.99 -12.06
N TYR A 152 2.93 -14.21 -11.17
CA TYR A 152 2.69 -13.33 -10.02
C TYR A 152 3.37 -13.86 -8.75
N LYS A 153 2.78 -14.78 -8.04
CA LYS A 153 3.29 -15.43 -6.80
C LYS A 153 4.03 -14.50 -5.85
N PRO A 154 3.39 -13.47 -5.30
CA PRO A 154 4.05 -12.52 -4.39
C PRO A 154 4.43 -13.18 -3.06
N ASP A 155 5.48 -12.67 -2.39
CA ASP A 155 5.82 -13.07 -1.03
C ASP A 155 4.82 -12.56 0.01
N MET A 156 4.17 -11.45 -0.29
CA MET A 156 3.17 -10.81 0.57
C MET A 156 2.05 -10.19 -0.25
N ILE A 157 0.90 -10.00 0.41
CA ILE A 157 -0.26 -9.37 -0.20
C ILE A 157 -0.92 -8.37 0.75
N LYS A 158 -1.43 -7.29 0.19
CA LYS A 158 -2.36 -6.37 0.84
C LYS A 158 -3.64 -6.30 0.02
N PHE A 159 -4.78 -6.50 0.67
CA PHE A 159 -6.09 -6.31 0.06
C PHE A 159 -6.67 -4.97 0.49
N TYR A 160 -6.93 -4.11 -0.48
CA TYR A 160 -7.50 -2.79 -0.28
C TYR A 160 -8.82 -2.66 -1.03
N PRO A 161 -9.97 -3.06 -0.45
CA PRO A 161 -11.27 -2.88 -1.11
C PRO A 161 -11.43 -1.46 -1.63
N CYS A 162 -12.04 -1.34 -2.81
CA CYS A 162 -12.22 -0.05 -3.46
C CYS A 162 -13.11 0.87 -2.64
N MET A 163 -12.60 2.05 -2.33
CA MET A 163 -13.30 3.08 -1.55
C MET A 163 -13.60 4.29 -2.43
N VAL A 164 -14.72 4.94 -2.17
CA VAL A 164 -15.10 6.18 -2.84
C VAL A 164 -14.59 7.37 -2.05
N ALA A 165 -13.68 8.14 -2.62
CA ALA A 165 -13.13 9.36 -2.02
C ALA A 165 -13.62 10.59 -2.78
N GLU A 166 -14.01 11.63 -2.04
CA GLU A 166 -14.37 12.92 -2.63
C GLU A 166 -13.24 13.49 -3.49
N GLY A 167 -13.60 14.14 -4.59
CA GLY A 167 -12.64 14.72 -5.55
C GLY A 167 -12.05 13.72 -6.55
N THR A 168 -12.45 12.44 -6.52
CA THR A 168 -12.03 11.44 -7.51
C THR A 168 -13.05 11.27 -8.64
N PRO A 169 -12.63 10.82 -9.84
CA PRO A 169 -13.59 10.45 -10.91
C PRO A 169 -14.61 9.41 -10.45
N LEU A 170 -14.21 8.46 -9.60
CA LEU A 170 -15.10 7.43 -9.04
C LEU A 170 -16.21 8.04 -8.16
N TYR A 171 -15.90 9.09 -7.42
CA TYR A 171 -16.90 9.84 -6.64
C TYR A 171 -18.00 10.39 -7.53
N HIS A 172 -17.65 10.95 -8.68
CA HIS A 172 -18.65 11.45 -9.63
C HIS A 172 -19.52 10.34 -10.22
N LYS A 173 -18.95 9.17 -10.53
CA LYS A 173 -19.70 7.97 -10.95
C LYS A 173 -20.66 7.49 -9.86
N PHE A 174 -20.17 7.45 -8.61
CA PHE A 174 -21.00 7.10 -7.45
C PHE A 174 -22.19 8.05 -7.28
N LYS A 175 -21.94 9.38 -7.32
CA LYS A 175 -23.02 10.37 -7.17
C LYS A 175 -24.06 10.31 -8.30
N LYS A 176 -23.70 9.83 -9.49
CA LYS A 176 -24.61 9.59 -10.61
C LYS A 176 -25.31 8.23 -10.56
N GLY A 177 -24.99 7.36 -9.60
CA GLY A 177 -25.49 5.99 -9.54
C GLY A 177 -24.87 5.02 -10.56
N GLU A 178 -23.77 5.41 -11.21
CA GLU A 178 -23.02 4.62 -12.19
C GLU A 178 -22.03 3.65 -11.55
N PHE A 179 -21.80 3.74 -10.25
CA PHE A 179 -20.95 2.86 -9.44
C PHE A 179 -21.59 2.59 -8.09
N GLN A 180 -21.64 1.32 -7.70
CA GLN A 180 -22.10 0.89 -6.37
C GLN A 180 -20.90 0.44 -5.54
N PRO A 181 -20.60 1.10 -4.41
CA PRO A 181 -19.50 0.71 -3.54
C PRO A 181 -19.76 -0.64 -2.88
N ILE A 182 -18.68 -1.39 -2.62
CA ILE A 182 -18.77 -2.64 -1.87
C ILE A 182 -19.08 -2.36 -0.40
N THR A 183 -19.94 -3.20 0.20
CA THR A 183 -20.20 -3.16 1.63
C THR A 183 -19.09 -3.86 2.43
N THR A 184 -19.05 -3.61 3.73
CA THR A 184 -18.10 -4.27 4.65
C THR A 184 -18.25 -5.79 4.62
N ASP A 185 -19.50 -6.30 4.63
CA ASP A 185 -19.77 -7.74 4.65
C ASP A 185 -19.39 -8.42 3.34
N GLU A 186 -19.74 -7.82 2.19
CA GLU A 186 -19.35 -8.32 0.87
C GLU A 186 -17.83 -8.35 0.71
N ALA A 187 -17.11 -7.31 1.14
CA ALA A 187 -15.66 -7.26 1.09
C ALA A 187 -15.04 -8.36 1.96
N ALA A 188 -15.54 -8.53 3.18
CA ALA A 188 -15.09 -9.56 4.10
C ALA A 188 -15.35 -10.97 3.54
N LYS A 189 -16.56 -11.23 3.01
CA LYS A 189 -16.93 -12.50 2.40
C LYS A 189 -16.00 -12.89 1.26
N ARG A 190 -15.78 -11.98 0.31
CA ARG A 190 -14.93 -12.24 -0.87
C ARG A 190 -13.47 -12.50 -0.51
N ILE A 191 -12.92 -11.71 0.41
CA ILE A 191 -11.55 -11.94 0.86
C ILE A 191 -11.47 -13.25 1.66
N ALA A 192 -12.45 -13.54 2.52
CA ALA A 192 -12.48 -14.78 3.28
C ALA A 192 -12.51 -16.02 2.36
N GLU A 193 -13.21 -15.95 1.24
CA GLU A 193 -13.32 -17.05 0.28
C GLU A 193 -11.96 -17.47 -0.29
N ILE A 194 -11.04 -16.52 -0.49
CA ILE A 194 -9.72 -16.82 -1.09
C ILE A 194 -8.63 -17.13 -0.06
N ILE A 195 -8.89 -16.95 1.23
CA ILE A 195 -7.88 -17.23 2.27
C ILE A 195 -7.33 -18.66 2.21
N PRO A 196 -8.16 -19.70 2.01
CA PRO A 196 -7.67 -21.07 1.89
C PRO A 196 -6.76 -21.31 0.69
N ASP A 197 -6.88 -20.48 -0.37
CA ASP A 197 -6.11 -20.59 -1.60
C ASP A 197 -4.76 -19.89 -1.52
N ILE A 198 -4.53 -19.09 -0.48
CA ILE A 198 -3.28 -18.36 -0.31
C ILE A 198 -2.17 -19.31 0.15
N PRO A 199 -1.07 -19.44 -0.61
CA PRO A 199 0.03 -20.32 -0.25
C PRO A 199 0.65 -19.98 1.11
N GLU A 200 1.13 -20.99 1.84
CA GLU A 200 1.69 -20.82 3.19
C GLU A 200 2.89 -19.84 3.25
N TYR A 201 3.64 -19.72 2.16
CA TYR A 201 4.75 -18.77 2.08
C TYR A 201 4.30 -17.32 1.91
N CYS A 202 3.07 -17.08 1.44
CA CYS A 202 2.57 -15.73 1.16
C CYS A 202 1.89 -15.12 2.40
N ARG A 203 2.48 -14.07 2.94
CA ARG A 203 1.91 -13.38 4.10
C ARG A 203 0.85 -12.38 3.70
N ILE A 204 -0.34 -12.45 4.30
CA ILE A 204 -1.33 -11.38 4.26
C ILE A 204 -0.86 -10.28 5.20
N GLN A 205 -0.24 -9.24 4.66
CA GLN A 205 0.28 -8.16 5.47
C GLN A 205 -0.83 -7.24 5.99
N ARG A 206 -1.84 -6.99 5.16
CA ARG A 206 -2.94 -6.09 5.51
C ARG A 206 -4.22 -6.42 4.76
N VAL A 207 -5.34 -6.26 5.46
CA VAL A 207 -6.68 -6.22 4.88
C VAL A 207 -7.31 -4.91 5.31
N GLN A 208 -7.72 -4.07 4.36
CA GLN A 208 -8.18 -2.69 4.52
C GLN A 208 -7.04 -1.69 4.85
N ARG A 209 -7.26 -0.43 4.51
CA ARG A 209 -6.31 0.68 4.74
C ARG A 209 -6.41 1.23 6.17
N ASP A 210 -5.29 1.71 6.71
CA ASP A 210 -5.25 2.41 8.01
C ASP A 210 -5.65 3.89 7.87
N VAL A 211 -6.66 4.17 7.05
CA VAL A 211 -7.22 5.51 6.89
C VAL A 211 -8.57 5.54 7.59
N PRO A 212 -8.82 6.50 8.49
CA PRO A 212 -10.10 6.58 9.17
C PRO A 212 -11.27 6.65 8.18
N THR A 213 -12.32 5.88 8.46
CA THR A 213 -13.48 5.73 7.57
C THR A 213 -14.20 7.04 7.27
N LYS A 214 -14.09 8.02 8.15
CA LYS A 214 -14.68 9.38 7.97
C LYS A 214 -14.14 10.16 6.76
N TYR A 215 -13.06 9.70 6.13
CA TYR A 215 -12.50 10.31 4.92
C TYR A 215 -13.01 9.70 3.63
N TRP A 216 -13.84 8.66 3.74
CA TRP A 216 -14.43 7.99 2.60
C TRP A 216 -15.91 8.30 2.54
N GLU A 217 -16.40 8.58 1.35
CA GLU A 217 -17.82 8.84 1.11
C GLU A 217 -18.64 7.54 1.15
N ALA A 218 -18.06 6.45 0.63
CA ALA A 218 -18.71 5.15 0.62
C ALA A 218 -17.69 4.01 0.45
N GLY A 219 -18.11 2.79 0.78
CA GLY A 219 -17.31 1.57 0.76
C GLY A 219 -17.27 0.92 2.14
N VAL A 220 -16.20 0.23 2.48
CA VAL A 220 -16.02 -0.44 3.77
C VAL A 220 -16.01 0.58 4.92
N ASP A 221 -16.91 0.43 5.86
CA ASP A 221 -17.13 1.35 6.99
C ASP A 221 -16.29 1.04 8.24
N ARG A 222 -15.38 0.06 8.17
CA ARG A 222 -14.54 -0.39 9.29
C ARG A 222 -13.07 -0.39 8.93
N THR A 223 -12.23 0.04 9.85
CA THR A 223 -10.77 -0.06 9.73
C THR A 223 -10.23 -1.43 10.12
N ASN A 224 -10.98 -2.20 10.93
CA ASN A 224 -10.61 -3.53 11.41
C ASN A 224 -11.25 -4.67 10.59
N LEU A 225 -11.34 -4.52 9.26
CA LEU A 225 -11.97 -5.48 8.36
C LEU A 225 -11.42 -6.91 8.54
N ARG A 226 -10.10 -7.06 8.80
CA ARG A 226 -9.48 -8.36 9.05
C ARG A 226 -10.08 -9.06 10.26
N GLN A 227 -10.21 -8.37 11.39
CA GLN A 227 -10.81 -8.95 12.60
C GLN A 227 -12.28 -9.30 12.38
N TYR A 228 -13.01 -8.44 11.68
CA TYR A 228 -14.38 -8.71 11.31
C TYR A 228 -14.51 -9.98 10.46
N MET A 229 -13.67 -10.12 9.45
CA MET A 229 -13.62 -11.30 8.58
C MET A 229 -13.30 -12.57 9.37
N ASP A 230 -12.26 -12.54 10.22
CA ASP A 230 -11.86 -13.69 11.04
C ASP A 230 -12.98 -14.13 11.99
N GLN A 231 -13.71 -13.19 12.60
CA GLN A 231 -14.81 -13.47 13.52
C GLN A 231 -16.08 -13.98 12.82
N THR A 232 -16.43 -13.39 11.67
CA THR A 232 -17.69 -13.67 10.97
C THR A 232 -17.61 -14.94 10.12
N TYR A 233 -16.47 -15.16 9.47
CA TYR A 233 -16.29 -16.28 8.51
C TYR A 233 -15.39 -17.39 9.03
N GLY A 234 -14.84 -17.27 10.25
CA GLY A 234 -14.05 -18.32 10.90
C GLY A 234 -12.71 -18.60 10.20
N VAL A 235 -12.24 -17.68 9.35
CA VAL A 235 -10.96 -17.84 8.63
C VAL A 235 -9.82 -17.30 9.50
N LYS A 236 -8.73 -18.06 9.59
CA LYS A 236 -7.50 -17.57 10.23
C LYS A 236 -6.59 -17.06 9.13
N SER A 237 -6.61 -15.75 8.92
CA SER A 237 -5.64 -15.11 8.04
C SER A 237 -4.25 -15.14 8.71
N ARG A 238 -3.35 -15.91 8.12
CA ARG A 238 -1.95 -16.09 8.59
C ARG A 238 -1.06 -14.89 8.32
#